data_0464f249d25ce50395dcc80aad973ab8
#
_entry.id   0464f249d25ce50395dcc80aad973ab8
#
_cell.length_a   1.000
_cell.length_b   1.000
_cell.length_c   1.000
_cell.angle_alpha   90.00
_cell.angle_beta   90.00
_cell.angle_gamma   90.00
#
_symmetry.space_group_name_H-M   'P 1'
#
loop_
_entity.id
_entity.type
_entity.pdbx_description
1 polymer ?
#
loop_
_entity_poly.entity_id
_entity_poly.type
_entity_poly.pdbx_seq_one_letter_code
_entity_poly.pdbx_strand_id
1 'polypeptide(L)'
;MNFGYILHIRIIMFKFAETNNLHMANKRNLGEADSLNRPRLSDDEVDLIKNYRVQMSLLEEECETAGIDPMTVKHYWYKSKVFSMFAKPNTKSLVDLKSELLRDMDRHSPKYPVIKRVKSKDMHCLVIDPADIHIGKLGSEYEVNDRYNNSIAVRRVREGVDGLLEKANGFNVDKIVLVIGNDILHTDNSKRTTTSGTPQDTDGMWYDNFLLAEKLYVEIIEKLMPYADVHVIHNVSNHDYMTGWFLAETLRVWFKGSKNVTFDTDMKHRKYFVYHDNLIGTTHGDGAKNADLPLLMAHECKGWSKAKHRYIYTHHVHHKNAKDYQGVTIESSRSASGADGWHSRNGYEGAPKAIEAYIHHPKYGQVARLTHIF
;
A
#
# COMPACT_ATOMS: atom_id res chain seq x y z
N MET A 1 24.61 -38.67 29.85
CA MET A 1 23.77 -37.63 29.23
C MET A 1 22.79 -37.13 30.28
N ASN A 2 22.91 -35.89 30.67
CA ASN A 2 22.27 -35.38 31.90
C ASN A 2 20.78 -35.11 31.68
N PHE A 3 19.93 -36.01 32.06
CA PHE A 3 18.46 -35.89 32.09
C PHE A 3 17.98 -34.69 32.94
N GLY A 4 18.81 -34.21 33.86
CA GLY A 4 18.47 -33.09 34.73
C GLY A 4 18.35 -31.74 34.02
N TYR A 5 19.14 -31.49 32.97
CA TYR A 5 19.11 -30.22 32.24
C TYR A 5 17.87 -30.06 31.34
N ILE A 6 17.42 -31.14 30.73
CA ILE A 6 16.20 -31.17 29.89
C ILE A 6 14.97 -30.90 30.76
N LEU A 7 14.96 -31.41 31.98
CA LEU A 7 13.89 -31.23 32.93
C LEU A 7 13.82 -29.77 33.43
N HIS A 8 14.99 -29.13 33.63
CA HIS A 8 15.06 -27.72 34.09
C HIS A 8 14.56 -26.73 33.04
N ILE A 9 14.94 -26.93 31.79
CA ILE A 9 14.43 -26.07 30.66
C ILE A 9 12.93 -26.31 30.42
N ARG A 10 12.42 -27.53 30.58
CA ARG A 10 10.99 -27.81 30.53
C ARG A 10 10.23 -27.13 31.66
N ILE A 11 10.80 -27.08 32.85
CA ILE A 11 10.21 -26.42 34.02
C ILE A 11 10.18 -24.89 33.85
N ILE A 12 11.24 -24.30 33.29
CA ILE A 12 11.29 -22.84 33.00
C ILE A 12 10.31 -22.47 31.92
N MET A 13 10.19 -23.25 30.83
CA MET A 13 9.23 -23.04 29.75
C MET A 13 7.80 -23.29 30.22
N PHE A 14 7.56 -24.25 31.09
CA PHE A 14 6.24 -24.53 31.67
C PHE A 14 5.82 -23.41 32.65
N LYS A 15 6.73 -22.93 33.50
CA LYS A 15 6.47 -21.78 34.37
C LYS A 15 6.20 -20.49 33.55
N PHE A 16 6.89 -20.29 32.42
CA PHE A 16 6.64 -19.17 31.52
C PHE A 16 5.29 -19.28 30.82
N ALA A 17 4.85 -20.48 30.45
CA ALA A 17 3.54 -20.76 29.86
C ALA A 17 2.42 -20.65 30.91
N GLU A 18 2.63 -21.11 32.14
CA GLU A 18 1.69 -20.97 33.24
C GLU A 18 1.55 -19.51 33.69
N THR A 19 2.63 -18.75 33.75
CA THR A 19 2.60 -17.32 34.08
C THR A 19 1.85 -16.51 33.02
N ASN A 20 2.00 -16.86 31.75
CA ASN A 20 1.23 -16.23 30.67
C ASN A 20 -0.25 -16.65 30.65
N ASN A 21 -0.55 -17.91 30.97
CA ASN A 21 -1.95 -18.37 31.07
C ASN A 21 -2.66 -17.81 32.31
N LEU A 22 -1.99 -17.69 33.45
CA LEU A 22 -2.49 -16.98 34.63
C LEU A 22 -2.69 -15.47 34.35
N HIS A 23 -1.81 -14.86 33.53
CA HIS A 23 -1.93 -13.45 33.16
C HIS A 23 -3.13 -13.20 32.22
N MET A 24 -3.45 -14.15 31.35
CA MET A 24 -4.64 -14.06 30.47
C MET A 24 -5.95 -14.35 31.23
N ALA A 25 -5.93 -15.20 32.24
CA ALA A 25 -7.10 -15.48 33.07
C ALA A 25 -7.42 -14.34 34.07
N ASN A 26 -6.42 -13.62 34.55
CA ASN A 26 -6.59 -12.54 35.54
C ASN A 26 -6.83 -11.13 34.92
N LYS A 27 -6.79 -10.98 33.60
CA LYS A 27 -7.05 -9.68 32.94
C LYS A 27 -8.50 -9.18 33.06
N ARG A 28 -9.39 -9.93 33.71
CA ARG A 28 -10.79 -9.51 33.87
C ARG A 28 -11.09 -8.73 35.15
N ASN A 29 -10.15 -8.59 36.09
CA ASN A 29 -10.46 -7.97 37.38
C ASN A 29 -9.25 -7.36 38.14
N LEU A 30 -8.41 -6.55 37.54
CA LEU A 30 -7.38 -5.83 38.33
C LEU A 30 -7.24 -4.39 37.86
N GLY A 31 -7.52 -3.48 38.73
CA GLY A 31 -7.24 -2.05 38.62
C GLY A 31 -5.75 -1.72 38.75
N GLU A 32 -5.40 -0.48 38.49
CA GLU A 32 -4.08 0.13 38.23
C GLU A 32 -2.95 -0.01 39.31
N ALA A 33 -2.99 -0.99 40.21
CA ALA A 33 -2.06 -1.03 41.35
C ALA A 33 -0.91 -2.06 41.28
N ASP A 34 -0.74 -2.86 40.22
CA ASP A 34 0.19 -4.01 40.25
C ASP A 34 1.35 -4.00 39.25
N SER A 35 1.83 -2.82 38.86
CA SER A 35 3.04 -2.70 37.99
C SER A 35 4.37 -2.90 38.73
N LEU A 36 4.39 -3.04 40.04
CA LEU A 36 5.61 -3.01 40.87
C LEU A 36 6.09 -4.39 41.37
N ASN A 37 5.38 -5.48 41.10
CA ASN A 37 5.74 -6.82 41.61
C ASN A 37 5.95 -7.88 40.52
N ARG A 38 6.63 -7.56 39.43
CA ARG A 38 7.16 -8.61 38.55
C ARG A 38 8.41 -9.18 39.21
N PRO A 39 8.51 -10.51 39.43
CA PRO A 39 9.73 -11.11 39.89
C PRO A 39 10.86 -10.74 38.90
N ARG A 40 11.93 -10.14 39.39
CA ARG A 40 13.13 -9.89 38.58
C ARG A 40 13.69 -11.26 38.18
N LEU A 41 14.00 -11.39 36.89
CA LEU A 41 14.74 -12.54 36.38
C LEU A 41 16.06 -12.65 37.14
N SER A 42 16.47 -13.85 37.50
CA SER A 42 17.81 -14.10 38.04
C SER A 42 18.86 -13.82 36.95
N ASP A 43 20.09 -13.55 37.36
CA ASP A 43 21.20 -13.32 36.42
C ASP A 43 21.37 -14.54 35.49
N ASP A 44 21.20 -15.76 35.99
CA ASP A 44 21.25 -16.99 35.20
C ASP A 44 20.15 -17.05 34.14
N GLU A 45 18.92 -16.60 34.46
CA GLU A 45 17.81 -16.52 33.51
C GLU A 45 18.04 -15.44 32.44
N VAL A 46 18.64 -14.30 32.83
CA VAL A 46 19.03 -13.24 31.89
C VAL A 46 20.10 -13.73 30.93
N ASP A 47 21.12 -14.43 31.43
CA ASP A 47 22.20 -14.99 30.60
C ASP A 47 21.71 -16.14 29.71
N LEU A 48 20.74 -16.94 30.16
CA LEU A 48 20.09 -17.94 29.33
C LEU A 48 19.32 -17.29 28.17
N ILE A 49 18.61 -16.20 28.42
CA ILE A 49 17.88 -15.44 27.39
C ILE A 49 18.85 -14.78 26.38
N LYS A 50 19.97 -14.22 26.85
CA LYS A 50 21.02 -13.66 25.99
C LYS A 50 21.61 -14.73 25.07
N ASN A 51 22.01 -15.87 25.65
CA ASN A 51 22.56 -16.98 24.90
C ASN A 51 21.56 -17.56 23.88
N TYR A 52 20.28 -17.62 24.25
CA TYR A 52 19.19 -18.00 23.33
C TYR A 52 19.12 -17.06 22.12
N ARG A 53 19.16 -15.75 22.33
CA ARG A 53 19.11 -14.74 21.25
C ARG A 53 20.31 -14.84 20.30
N VAL A 54 21.51 -15.07 20.85
CA VAL A 54 22.71 -15.28 20.04
C VAL A 54 22.60 -16.52 19.18
N GLN A 55 22.12 -17.64 19.74
CA GLN A 55 21.96 -18.89 18.99
C GLN A 55 20.86 -18.75 17.91
N MET A 56 19.83 -17.97 18.15
CA MET A 56 18.78 -17.69 17.16
C MET A 56 19.33 -16.90 15.99
N SER A 57 20.14 -15.87 16.23
CA SER A 57 20.75 -15.08 15.16
C SER A 57 21.72 -15.91 14.30
N LEU A 58 22.50 -16.79 14.93
CA LEU A 58 23.39 -17.70 14.19
C LEU A 58 22.61 -18.70 13.31
N LEU A 59 21.47 -19.15 13.78
CA LEU A 59 20.63 -20.07 13.01
C LEU A 59 19.95 -19.38 11.83
N GLU A 60 19.52 -18.13 11.98
CA GLU A 60 19.01 -17.30 10.89
C GLU A 60 20.08 -17.09 9.81
N GLU A 61 21.33 -16.82 10.21
CA GLU A 61 22.47 -16.67 9.31
C GLU A 61 22.81 -17.99 8.57
N GLU A 62 22.74 -19.15 9.26
CA GLU A 62 22.89 -20.46 8.62
C GLU A 62 21.78 -20.78 7.62
N CYS A 63 20.53 -20.42 7.91
CA CYS A 63 19.41 -20.56 6.99
C CYS A 63 19.60 -19.70 5.74
N GLU A 64 20.00 -18.45 5.89
CA GLU A 64 20.31 -17.54 4.78
C GLU A 64 21.46 -18.10 3.92
N THR A 65 22.52 -18.61 4.55
CA THR A 65 23.67 -19.23 3.86
C THR A 65 23.25 -20.46 3.07
N ALA A 66 22.29 -21.22 3.59
CA ALA A 66 21.75 -22.41 2.91
C ALA A 66 20.69 -22.08 1.84
N GLY A 67 20.36 -20.81 1.62
CA GLY A 67 19.32 -20.36 0.70
C GLY A 67 17.90 -20.71 1.16
N ILE A 68 17.73 -20.94 2.46
CA ILE A 68 16.44 -21.23 3.09
C ILE A 68 15.95 -19.92 3.70
N ASP A 69 14.78 -19.42 3.25
CA ASP A 69 14.14 -18.28 3.90
C ASP A 69 13.69 -18.66 5.32
N PRO A 70 14.28 -18.05 6.39
CA PRO A 70 13.90 -18.35 7.77
C PRO A 70 12.41 -18.16 8.04
N MET A 71 11.74 -17.28 7.28
CA MET A 71 10.31 -16.99 7.42
C MET A 71 9.40 -18.11 6.90
N THR A 72 9.92 -18.97 6.01
CA THR A 72 9.19 -20.15 5.52
C THR A 72 9.22 -21.30 6.49
N VAL A 73 10.13 -21.27 7.44
CA VAL A 73 10.31 -22.33 8.44
C VAL A 73 9.32 -22.14 9.57
N LYS A 74 8.27 -22.96 9.63
CA LYS A 74 7.25 -22.87 10.69
C LYS A 74 7.82 -23.14 12.10
N HIS A 75 8.76 -24.07 12.18
CA HIS A 75 9.44 -24.45 13.43
C HIS A 75 10.79 -25.05 13.08
N TYR A 76 11.77 -24.87 13.95
CA TYR A 76 13.02 -25.57 13.84
C TYR A 76 13.47 -26.14 15.20
N TRP A 77 14.28 -27.17 15.11
CA TRP A 77 14.80 -27.86 16.26
C TRP A 77 16.32 -27.73 16.28
N TYR A 78 16.82 -26.91 17.17
CA TYR A 78 18.25 -26.80 17.40
C TYR A 78 18.72 -27.81 18.42
N LYS A 79 19.77 -28.60 18.11
CA LYS A 79 20.41 -29.57 19.01
C LYS A 79 21.90 -29.23 19.12
N SER A 80 22.34 -28.95 20.33
CA SER A 80 23.76 -28.90 20.67
C SER A 80 24.17 -30.09 21.56
N LYS A 81 25.43 -30.17 21.91
CA LYS A 81 25.92 -31.18 22.87
C LYS A 81 25.35 -30.99 24.28
N VAL A 82 24.85 -29.81 24.58
CA VAL A 82 24.45 -29.40 25.93
C VAL A 82 22.95 -29.28 26.07
N PHE A 83 22.22 -28.81 25.04
CA PHE A 83 20.78 -28.65 25.10
C PHE A 83 20.10 -28.87 23.74
N SER A 84 18.81 -29.04 23.79
CA SER A 84 17.94 -29.17 22.61
C SER A 84 16.79 -28.18 22.74
N MET A 85 16.55 -27.39 21.69
CA MET A 85 15.56 -26.33 21.68
C MET A 85 14.65 -26.42 20.46
N PHE A 86 13.37 -26.23 20.71
CA PHE A 86 12.34 -26.10 19.68
C PHE A 86 11.84 -24.67 19.66
N ALA A 87 12.01 -23.99 18.54
CA ALA A 87 11.71 -22.57 18.46
C ALA A 87 10.93 -22.20 17.20
N LYS A 88 10.20 -21.11 17.28
CA LYS A 88 9.61 -20.44 16.13
C LYS A 88 10.57 -19.35 15.64
N PRO A 89 10.65 -19.08 14.33
CA PRO A 89 11.37 -17.91 13.84
C PRO A 89 10.88 -16.63 14.52
N ASN A 90 11.81 -15.73 14.76
CA ASN A 90 11.47 -14.44 15.36
C ASN A 90 10.79 -13.57 14.30
N THR A 91 9.47 -13.66 14.19
CA THR A 91 8.72 -12.81 13.28
C THR A 91 8.74 -11.39 13.81
N LYS A 92 9.48 -10.49 13.12
CA LYS A 92 9.35 -9.04 13.37
C LYS A 92 7.88 -8.66 13.30
N SER A 93 7.38 -7.92 14.28
CA SER A 93 6.02 -7.42 14.20
C SER A 93 5.93 -6.38 13.07
N LEU A 94 4.74 -6.22 12.46
CA LEU A 94 4.49 -5.16 11.48
C LEU A 94 4.88 -3.76 12.01
N VAL A 95 4.76 -3.55 13.32
CA VAL A 95 5.14 -2.30 14.00
C VAL A 95 6.66 -2.14 14.01
N ASP A 96 7.41 -3.22 14.24
CA ASP A 96 8.87 -3.19 14.24
C ASP A 96 9.41 -2.97 12.82
N LEU A 97 8.84 -3.66 11.83
CA LEU A 97 9.18 -3.48 10.41
C LEU A 97 8.90 -2.04 9.95
N LYS A 98 7.74 -1.49 10.30
CA LYS A 98 7.41 -0.09 10.02
C LYS A 98 8.42 0.86 10.66
N SER A 99 8.77 0.65 11.92
CA SER A 99 9.69 1.52 12.66
C SER A 99 11.12 1.46 12.10
N GLU A 100 11.53 0.33 11.58
CA GLU A 100 12.83 0.13 10.94
C GLU A 100 12.86 0.79 9.56
N LEU A 101 11.86 0.52 8.72
CA LEU A 101 11.67 1.18 7.42
C LEU A 101 11.66 2.71 7.55
N LEU A 102 10.90 3.26 8.50
CA LEU A 102 10.83 4.69 8.71
C LEU A 102 12.19 5.27 9.18
N ARG A 103 12.95 4.56 10.01
CA ARG A 103 14.30 4.98 10.43
C ARG A 103 15.30 4.96 9.28
N ASP A 104 15.25 3.93 8.44
CA ASP A 104 16.14 3.81 7.29
C ASP A 104 15.78 4.86 6.23
N MET A 105 14.52 5.11 6.00
CA MET A 105 14.05 6.19 5.14
C MET A 105 14.48 7.57 5.67
N ASP A 106 14.44 7.80 6.98
CA ASP A 106 14.90 9.04 7.58
C ASP A 106 16.41 9.28 7.37
N ARG A 107 17.20 8.21 7.37
CA ARG A 107 18.65 8.27 7.15
C ARG A 107 19.03 8.39 5.69
N HIS A 108 18.25 7.76 4.81
CA HIS A 108 18.60 7.58 3.41
C HIS A 108 17.67 8.31 2.43
N SER A 109 16.61 8.98 2.91
CA SER A 109 15.75 9.80 2.03
C SER A 109 16.57 10.82 1.25
N PRO A 110 16.41 10.90 -0.06
CA PRO A 110 17.13 11.87 -0.88
C PRO A 110 16.80 13.29 -0.43
N LYS A 111 17.80 14.18 -0.51
CA LYS A 111 17.57 15.61 -0.34
C LYS A 111 17.13 16.18 -1.68
N TYR A 112 15.85 16.46 -1.80
CA TYR A 112 15.31 17.05 -3.02
C TYR A 112 15.58 18.55 -3.06
N PRO A 113 16.16 19.09 -4.16
CA PRO A 113 16.27 20.53 -4.35
C PRO A 113 14.86 21.14 -4.50
N VAL A 114 14.69 22.36 -4.01
CA VAL A 114 13.45 23.11 -4.21
C VAL A 114 13.38 23.57 -5.66
N ILE A 115 12.41 23.08 -6.40
CA ILE A 115 12.14 23.48 -7.78
C ILE A 115 11.31 24.77 -7.74
N LYS A 116 11.93 25.89 -8.11
CA LYS A 116 11.22 27.17 -8.23
C LYS A 116 10.55 27.23 -9.60
N ARG A 117 9.24 27.50 -9.61
CA ARG A 117 8.45 27.58 -10.83
C ARG A 117 8.06 29.00 -11.15
N VAL A 118 8.09 29.34 -12.43
CA VAL A 118 7.59 30.61 -12.93
C VAL A 118 6.09 30.46 -13.13
N LYS A 119 5.30 31.39 -12.57
CA LYS A 119 3.85 31.39 -12.80
C LYS A 119 3.59 31.71 -14.29
N SER A 120 2.87 30.82 -14.94
CA SER A 120 2.44 30.96 -16.32
C SER A 120 0.98 31.45 -16.37
N LYS A 121 0.58 31.99 -17.56
CA LYS A 121 -0.84 32.17 -17.90
C LYS A 121 -1.37 30.83 -18.44
N ASP A 122 -2.69 30.62 -18.35
CA ASP A 122 -3.37 29.40 -18.82
C ASP A 122 -2.85 28.11 -18.16
N MET A 123 -2.72 28.15 -16.83
CA MET A 123 -2.28 27.00 -16.02
C MET A 123 -3.38 25.94 -15.97
N HIS A 124 -2.96 24.67 -15.89
CA HIS A 124 -3.86 23.52 -15.83
C HIS A 124 -3.44 22.57 -14.71
N CYS A 125 -4.42 21.88 -14.12
CA CYS A 125 -4.17 20.73 -13.26
C CYS A 125 -4.26 19.46 -14.09
N LEU A 126 -3.23 18.60 -13.98
CA LEU A 126 -3.21 17.26 -14.55
C LEU A 126 -3.46 16.25 -13.43
N VAL A 127 -4.59 15.57 -13.48
CA VAL A 127 -4.89 14.42 -12.60
C VAL A 127 -4.46 13.15 -13.30
N ILE A 128 -3.48 12.46 -12.77
CA ILE A 128 -2.99 11.16 -13.26
C ILE A 128 -3.53 10.08 -12.33
N ASP A 129 -4.22 9.10 -12.90
CA ASP A 129 -4.99 8.13 -12.15
C ASP A 129 -4.70 6.68 -12.62
N PRO A 130 -3.56 6.10 -12.20
CA PRO A 130 -3.19 4.73 -12.50
C PRO A 130 -3.91 3.75 -11.57
N ALA A 131 -5.19 3.52 -11.81
CA ALA A 131 -6.05 2.70 -10.98
C ALA A 131 -5.98 1.20 -11.30
N ASP A 132 -6.33 0.38 -10.33
CA ASP A 132 -6.51 -1.08 -10.45
C ASP A 132 -5.31 -1.75 -11.13
N ILE A 133 -4.10 -1.44 -10.65
CA ILE A 133 -2.85 -1.99 -11.19
C ILE A 133 -2.64 -3.43 -10.74
N HIS A 134 -3.02 -3.74 -9.50
CA HIS A 134 -2.89 -5.06 -8.91
C HIS A 134 -1.48 -5.64 -9.03
N ILE A 135 -0.45 -4.93 -8.52
CA ILE A 135 0.90 -5.49 -8.38
C ILE A 135 0.81 -6.73 -7.48
N GLY A 136 1.33 -7.83 -7.96
CA GLY A 136 1.19 -9.14 -7.33
C GLY A 136 0.12 -10.03 -7.95
N LYS A 137 -0.67 -9.56 -8.91
CA LYS A 137 -1.66 -10.39 -9.62
C LYS A 137 -0.98 -11.31 -10.62
N LEU A 138 -1.44 -12.56 -10.68
CA LEU A 138 -1.05 -13.54 -11.68
C LEU A 138 -2.24 -13.86 -12.59
N GLY A 139 -2.10 -13.56 -13.88
CA GLY A 139 -2.99 -14.03 -14.94
C GLY A 139 -2.25 -15.02 -15.83
N SER A 140 -2.76 -16.25 -15.92
CA SER A 140 -2.15 -17.33 -16.67
C SER A 140 -2.80 -17.47 -18.04
N GLU A 141 -2.01 -17.63 -19.11
CA GLU A 141 -2.50 -17.92 -20.47
C GLU A 141 -3.30 -19.23 -20.56
N TYR A 142 -3.20 -20.12 -19.57
CA TYR A 142 -4.01 -21.34 -19.49
C TYR A 142 -5.44 -21.10 -19.02
N GLU A 143 -5.72 -19.94 -18.42
CA GLU A 143 -7.03 -19.60 -17.85
C GLU A 143 -7.69 -18.42 -18.55
N VAL A 144 -6.87 -17.51 -19.09
CA VAL A 144 -7.31 -16.24 -19.68
C VAL A 144 -6.54 -15.95 -20.96
N ASN A 145 -7.11 -15.17 -21.86
CA ASN A 145 -6.44 -14.75 -23.09
C ASN A 145 -5.42 -13.63 -22.89
N ASP A 146 -5.19 -13.18 -21.67
CA ASP A 146 -4.31 -12.04 -21.34
C ASP A 146 -3.37 -12.43 -20.19
N ARG A 147 -2.08 -12.56 -20.49
CA ARG A 147 -1.07 -12.80 -19.46
C ARG A 147 -0.85 -11.54 -18.62
N TYR A 148 -0.84 -11.71 -17.30
CA TYR A 148 -0.54 -10.62 -16.38
C TYR A 148 0.38 -11.08 -15.24
N ASN A 149 1.37 -10.24 -14.90
CA ASN A 149 2.32 -10.48 -13.81
C ASN A 149 2.97 -9.14 -13.40
N ASN A 150 3.83 -9.19 -12.38
CA ASN A 150 4.54 -8.02 -11.86
C ASN A 150 5.33 -7.25 -12.92
N SER A 151 6.02 -7.95 -13.83
CA SER A 151 6.79 -7.31 -14.90
C SER A 151 5.89 -6.50 -15.84
N ILE A 152 4.73 -7.04 -16.19
CA ILE A 152 3.74 -6.36 -17.04
C ILE A 152 3.11 -5.19 -16.29
N ALA A 153 2.77 -5.35 -15.00
CA ALA A 153 2.22 -4.29 -14.16
C ALA A 153 3.15 -3.07 -14.12
N VAL A 154 4.41 -3.29 -13.77
CA VAL A 154 5.42 -2.22 -13.69
C VAL A 154 5.64 -1.54 -15.04
N ARG A 155 5.77 -2.33 -16.11
CA ARG A 155 5.92 -1.80 -17.46
C ARG A 155 4.74 -0.92 -17.85
N ARG A 156 3.50 -1.39 -17.66
CA ARG A 156 2.29 -0.63 -18.01
C ARG A 156 2.18 0.69 -17.24
N VAL A 157 2.54 0.73 -15.95
CA VAL A 157 2.54 1.99 -15.21
C VAL A 157 3.56 2.97 -15.79
N ARG A 158 4.81 2.52 -16.08
CA ARG A 158 5.84 3.37 -16.68
C ARG A 158 5.43 3.90 -18.05
N GLU A 159 5.06 3.00 -18.96
CA GLU A 159 4.62 3.34 -20.31
C GLU A 159 3.38 4.24 -20.30
N GLY A 160 2.42 3.93 -19.41
CA GLY A 160 1.19 4.70 -19.28
C GLY A 160 1.45 6.13 -18.82
N VAL A 161 2.26 6.32 -17.78
CA VAL A 161 2.62 7.66 -17.29
C VAL A 161 3.41 8.43 -18.35
N ASP A 162 4.39 7.82 -19.00
CA ASP A 162 5.15 8.45 -20.08
C ASP A 162 4.25 8.89 -21.24
N GLY A 163 3.36 8.00 -21.69
CA GLY A 163 2.43 8.31 -22.77
C GLY A 163 1.37 9.36 -22.40
N LEU A 164 1.00 9.47 -21.11
CA LEU A 164 0.12 10.54 -20.64
C LEU A 164 0.83 11.88 -20.59
N LEU A 165 2.08 11.92 -20.12
CA LEU A 165 2.90 13.13 -20.12
C LEU A 165 3.16 13.64 -21.55
N GLU A 166 3.43 12.74 -22.50
CA GLU A 166 3.55 13.09 -23.92
C GLU A 166 2.26 13.71 -24.46
N LYS A 167 1.10 13.11 -24.18
CA LYS A 167 -0.21 13.62 -24.60
C LYS A 167 -0.60 14.92 -23.88
N ALA A 168 -0.09 15.17 -22.69
CA ALA A 168 -0.27 16.43 -21.96
C ALA A 168 0.65 17.55 -22.49
N ASN A 169 1.58 17.24 -23.38
CA ASN A 169 2.46 18.23 -23.99
C ASN A 169 1.62 19.28 -24.74
N GLY A 170 1.87 20.55 -24.47
CA GLY A 170 1.07 21.67 -24.97
C GLY A 170 0.10 22.27 -23.95
N PHE A 171 -0.19 21.59 -22.86
CA PHE A 171 -0.86 22.17 -21.71
C PHE A 171 0.15 22.70 -20.70
N ASN A 172 -0.08 23.90 -20.22
CA ASN A 172 0.72 24.52 -19.16
C ASN A 172 0.30 23.93 -17.81
N VAL A 173 0.93 22.85 -17.37
CA VAL A 173 0.60 22.17 -16.12
C VAL A 173 1.34 22.84 -14.96
N ASP A 174 0.61 23.39 -13.98
CA ASP A 174 1.20 23.95 -12.75
C ASP A 174 1.03 23.05 -11.53
N LYS A 175 0.10 22.10 -11.60
CA LYS A 175 -0.17 21.11 -10.58
C LYS A 175 -0.45 19.75 -11.17
N ILE A 176 0.21 18.73 -10.62
CA ILE A 176 -0.14 17.34 -10.88
C ILE A 176 -0.79 16.77 -9.62
N VAL A 177 -1.92 16.09 -9.78
CA VAL A 177 -2.51 15.24 -8.77
C VAL A 177 -2.28 13.80 -9.19
N LEU A 178 -1.52 13.07 -8.40
CA LEU A 178 -1.31 11.63 -8.60
C LEU A 178 -2.21 10.89 -7.62
N VAL A 179 -3.17 10.15 -8.15
CA VAL A 179 -4.05 9.30 -7.34
C VAL A 179 -3.40 7.94 -7.17
N ILE A 180 -3.21 7.52 -5.93
CA ILE A 180 -2.64 6.21 -5.55
C ILE A 180 -3.62 5.45 -4.65
N GLY A 181 -3.34 4.20 -4.34
CA GLY A 181 -4.33 3.28 -3.80
C GLY A 181 -5.16 2.70 -4.94
N ASN A 182 -6.44 2.54 -4.75
CA ASN A 182 -7.30 2.00 -5.79
C ASN A 182 -6.77 0.68 -6.33
N ASP A 183 -6.48 -0.28 -5.42
CA ASP A 183 -5.97 -1.60 -5.76
C ASP A 183 -4.61 -1.57 -6.48
N ILE A 184 -3.63 -0.80 -5.94
CA ILE A 184 -2.24 -0.89 -6.40
C ILE A 184 -1.68 -2.27 -6.12
N LEU A 185 -1.89 -2.80 -4.90
CA LEU A 185 -1.47 -4.13 -4.50
C LEU A 185 -2.64 -5.12 -4.62
N HIS A 186 -2.32 -6.33 -5.05
CA HIS A 186 -3.34 -7.34 -5.29
C HIS A 186 -3.84 -8.02 -4.02
N THR A 187 -3.07 -7.95 -2.92
CA THR A 187 -3.38 -8.61 -1.65
C THR A 187 -3.02 -7.76 -0.45
N ASP A 188 -3.78 -7.90 0.63
CA ASP A 188 -3.67 -7.08 1.84
C ASP A 188 -2.92 -7.76 2.99
N ASN A 189 -2.52 -9.02 2.83
CA ASN A 189 -1.94 -9.78 3.92
C ASN A 189 -1.10 -10.99 3.47
N SER A 190 -0.41 -11.62 4.43
CA SER A 190 0.44 -12.79 4.21
C SER A 190 -0.29 -14.07 3.77
N LYS A 191 -1.62 -14.10 3.87
CA LYS A 191 -2.44 -15.23 3.38
C LYS A 191 -2.79 -15.12 1.91
N ARG A 192 -2.32 -14.05 1.24
CA ARG A 192 -2.62 -13.75 -0.16
C ARG A 192 -4.12 -13.59 -0.41
N THR A 193 -4.77 -12.80 0.43
CA THR A 193 -6.20 -12.52 0.29
C THR A 193 -6.43 -11.02 0.13
N THR A 194 -7.58 -10.67 -0.41
CA THR A 194 -8.11 -9.30 -0.29
C THR A 194 -8.34 -8.95 1.17
N THR A 195 -8.66 -7.69 1.46
CA THR A 195 -9.01 -7.23 2.81
C THR A 195 -10.13 -8.05 3.44
N SER A 196 -11.13 -8.43 2.64
CA SER A 196 -12.27 -9.25 3.08
C SER A 196 -11.98 -10.76 3.17
N GLY A 197 -10.75 -11.19 2.84
CA GLY A 197 -10.33 -12.59 2.97
C GLY A 197 -10.51 -13.43 1.71
N THR A 198 -10.85 -12.87 0.55
CA THR A 198 -10.94 -13.61 -0.72
C THR A 198 -9.54 -14.01 -1.20
N PRO A 199 -9.25 -15.32 -1.37
CA PRO A 199 -7.96 -15.80 -1.87
C PRO A 199 -7.65 -15.28 -3.27
N GLN A 200 -6.38 -15.01 -3.54
CA GLN A 200 -5.90 -14.48 -4.81
C GLN A 200 -4.72 -15.30 -5.34
N ASP A 201 -4.66 -15.48 -6.65
CA ASP A 201 -3.49 -16.02 -7.32
C ASP A 201 -2.44 -14.92 -7.50
N THR A 202 -1.21 -15.18 -7.01
CA THR A 202 -0.20 -14.15 -6.92
C THR A 202 1.10 -14.47 -7.63
N ASP A 203 1.68 -13.44 -8.25
CA ASP A 203 3.06 -13.41 -8.71
C ASP A 203 3.92 -12.75 -7.63
N GLY A 204 4.81 -13.55 -7.02
CA GLY A 204 5.66 -13.12 -5.92
C GLY A 204 4.98 -13.15 -4.54
N MET A 205 5.76 -12.82 -3.53
CA MET A 205 5.31 -12.73 -2.15
C MET A 205 4.80 -11.31 -1.85
N TRP A 206 3.93 -11.17 -0.85
CA TRP A 206 3.33 -9.88 -0.49
C TRP A 206 4.37 -8.78 -0.20
N TYR A 207 5.49 -9.13 0.42
CA TYR A 207 6.57 -8.17 0.74
C TYR A 207 7.39 -7.80 -0.50
N ASP A 208 7.63 -8.72 -1.45
CA ASP A 208 8.28 -8.42 -2.73
C ASP A 208 7.42 -7.46 -3.54
N ASN A 209 6.11 -7.70 -3.58
CA ASN A 209 5.14 -6.87 -4.26
C ASN A 209 5.07 -5.46 -3.65
N PHE A 210 5.12 -5.37 -2.31
CA PHE A 210 5.16 -4.10 -1.61
C PHE A 210 6.40 -3.28 -1.97
N LEU A 211 7.60 -3.90 -1.89
CA LEU A 211 8.86 -3.23 -2.24
C LEU A 211 8.92 -2.84 -3.72
N LEU A 212 8.33 -3.66 -4.59
CA LEU A 212 8.22 -3.37 -6.02
C LEU A 212 7.34 -2.14 -6.27
N ALA A 213 6.19 -2.07 -5.60
CA ALA A 213 5.29 -0.94 -5.67
C ALA A 213 5.93 0.34 -5.12
N GLU A 214 6.62 0.25 -3.97
CA GLU A 214 7.35 1.38 -3.39
C GLU A 214 8.36 1.97 -4.39
N LYS A 215 9.25 1.14 -4.93
CA LYS A 215 10.25 1.59 -5.91
C LYS A 215 9.61 2.22 -7.14
N LEU A 216 8.55 1.60 -7.66
CA LEU A 216 7.84 2.11 -8.82
C LEU A 216 7.24 3.50 -8.55
N TYR A 217 6.54 3.67 -7.43
CA TYR A 217 5.88 4.94 -7.16
C TYR A 217 6.84 6.04 -6.70
N VAL A 218 7.98 5.70 -6.09
CA VAL A 218 9.09 6.65 -5.90
C VAL A 218 9.57 7.16 -7.27
N GLU A 219 9.87 6.26 -8.21
CA GLU A 219 10.29 6.60 -9.57
C GLU A 219 9.26 7.48 -10.29
N ILE A 220 7.97 7.12 -10.20
CA ILE A 220 6.90 7.90 -10.84
C ILE A 220 6.79 9.31 -10.24
N ILE A 221 6.80 9.46 -8.92
CA ILE A 221 6.75 10.78 -8.30
C ILE A 221 7.96 11.62 -8.69
N GLU A 222 9.17 11.06 -8.66
CA GLU A 222 10.39 11.74 -9.10
C GLU A 222 10.33 12.17 -10.57
N LYS A 223 9.74 11.33 -11.44
CA LYS A 223 9.52 11.65 -12.86
C LYS A 223 8.53 12.81 -13.03
N LEU A 224 7.51 12.92 -12.20
CA LEU A 224 6.49 13.98 -12.28
C LEU A 224 7.00 15.33 -11.73
N MET A 225 7.86 15.32 -10.73
CA MET A 225 8.37 16.53 -10.07
C MET A 225 8.94 17.60 -11.03
N PRO A 226 9.69 17.29 -12.10
CA PRO A 226 10.15 18.29 -13.05
C PRO A 226 9.03 19.03 -13.78
N TYR A 227 7.88 18.39 -14.01
CA TYR A 227 6.76 18.97 -14.77
C TYR A 227 5.96 19.96 -13.96
N ALA A 228 5.53 19.57 -12.75
CA ALA A 228 4.73 20.41 -11.87
C ALA A 228 4.88 20.01 -10.40
N ASP A 229 4.32 20.82 -9.47
CA ASP A 229 4.20 20.41 -8.08
C ASP A 229 3.21 19.24 -7.97
N VAL A 230 3.61 18.19 -7.25
CA VAL A 230 2.86 16.93 -7.17
C VAL A 230 2.08 16.89 -5.85
N HIS A 231 0.78 16.62 -5.97
CA HIS A 231 -0.07 16.29 -4.82
C HIS A 231 -0.52 14.83 -4.94
N VAL A 232 -0.07 14.01 -4.01
CA VAL A 232 -0.39 12.58 -3.99
C VAL A 232 -1.59 12.35 -3.09
N ILE A 233 -2.63 11.70 -3.64
CA ILE A 233 -3.86 11.37 -2.91
C ILE A 233 -3.97 9.85 -2.84
N HIS A 234 -4.12 9.31 -1.63
CA HIS A 234 -4.35 7.90 -1.41
C HIS A 234 -5.85 7.61 -1.22
N ASN A 235 -6.40 6.71 -2.02
CA ASN A 235 -7.72 6.14 -1.81
C ASN A 235 -7.60 4.74 -1.24
N VAL A 236 -8.35 4.45 -0.20
CA VAL A 236 -8.48 3.09 0.33
C VAL A 236 -9.28 2.22 -0.62
N SER A 237 -8.97 0.93 -0.70
CA SER A 237 -9.57 -0.02 -1.63
C SER A 237 -9.69 -1.42 -1.04
N ASN A 238 -10.42 -2.30 -1.72
CA ASN A 238 -10.79 -3.60 -1.15
C ASN A 238 -9.71 -4.68 -1.28
N HIS A 239 -8.69 -4.50 -2.13
CA HIS A 239 -7.57 -5.44 -2.25
C HIS A 239 -6.40 -5.10 -1.33
N ASP A 240 -6.19 -3.83 -1.00
CA ASP A 240 -5.00 -3.35 -0.30
C ASP A 240 -5.28 -2.27 0.76
N TYR A 241 -6.39 -2.38 1.47
CA TYR A 241 -6.83 -1.41 2.48
C TYR A 241 -5.73 -1.04 3.47
N MET A 242 -5.04 -2.04 4.02
CA MET A 242 -3.97 -1.88 4.99
C MET A 242 -2.62 -1.66 4.28
N THR A 243 -2.25 -2.52 3.35
CA THR A 243 -0.96 -2.46 2.68
C THR A 243 -0.84 -1.26 1.75
N GLY A 244 -1.94 -0.84 1.10
CA GLY A 244 -2.00 0.39 0.31
C GLY A 244 -1.79 1.65 1.15
N TRP A 245 -2.37 1.70 2.35
CA TRP A 245 -2.12 2.81 3.27
C TRP A 245 -0.67 2.84 3.76
N PHE A 246 -0.09 1.69 4.09
CA PHE A 246 1.33 1.62 4.44
C PHE A 246 2.22 2.10 3.31
N LEU A 247 1.91 1.74 2.06
CA LEU A 247 2.62 2.22 0.88
C LEU A 247 2.55 3.75 0.78
N ALA A 248 1.36 4.33 0.92
CA ALA A 248 1.15 5.77 0.86
C ALA A 248 1.93 6.52 1.97
N GLU A 249 1.91 6.00 3.20
CA GLU A 249 2.69 6.56 4.32
C GLU A 249 4.20 6.42 4.10
N THR A 250 4.65 5.31 3.54
CA THR A 250 6.06 5.10 3.18
C THR A 250 6.53 6.14 2.17
N LEU A 251 5.75 6.35 1.09
CA LEU A 251 6.02 7.40 0.10
C LEU A 251 6.00 8.81 0.72
N ARG A 252 5.03 9.10 1.58
CA ARG A 252 4.95 10.38 2.28
C ARG A 252 6.19 10.67 3.12
N VAL A 253 6.71 9.67 3.81
CA VAL A 253 7.94 9.80 4.61
C VAL A 253 9.17 9.92 3.71
N TRP A 254 9.22 9.17 2.61
CA TRP A 254 10.28 9.28 1.61
C TRP A 254 10.44 10.71 1.10
N PHE A 255 9.35 11.35 0.71
CA PHE A 255 9.34 12.70 0.15
C PHE A 255 9.19 13.83 1.17
N LYS A 256 9.26 13.55 2.49
CA LYS A 256 9.08 14.57 3.54
C LYS A 256 10.03 15.78 3.43
N GLY A 257 11.20 15.58 2.83
CA GLY A 257 12.19 16.63 2.56
C GLY A 257 11.91 17.47 1.32
N SER A 258 10.96 17.05 0.46
CA SER A 258 10.59 17.78 -0.75
C SER A 258 9.54 18.85 -0.46
N LYS A 259 9.73 20.06 -0.98
CA LYS A 259 8.73 21.12 -0.93
C LYS A 259 7.77 21.09 -2.13
N ASN A 260 8.10 20.30 -3.14
CA ASN A 260 7.33 20.19 -4.37
C ASN A 260 6.40 18.95 -4.40
N VAL A 261 6.39 18.15 -3.32
CA VAL A 261 5.50 17.00 -3.19
C VAL A 261 4.70 17.11 -1.89
N THR A 262 3.41 16.93 -1.99
CA THR A 262 2.48 16.92 -0.83
C THR A 262 1.60 15.69 -0.87
N PHE A 263 1.11 15.24 0.30
CA PHE A 263 0.35 14.01 0.43
C PHE A 263 -0.95 14.21 1.20
N ASP A 264 -2.01 13.52 0.74
CA ASP A 264 -3.23 13.25 1.50
C ASP A 264 -3.35 11.74 1.69
N THR A 265 -2.98 11.25 2.89
CA THR A 265 -2.94 9.83 3.25
C THR A 265 -3.93 9.49 4.37
N ASP A 266 -4.93 10.35 4.63
CA ASP A 266 -5.97 9.99 5.60
C ASP A 266 -6.82 8.80 5.09
N MET A 267 -7.52 8.09 6.00
CA MET A 267 -8.25 6.86 5.70
C MET A 267 -9.71 7.09 5.25
N LYS A 268 -10.04 8.29 4.80
CA LYS A 268 -11.37 8.56 4.24
C LYS A 268 -11.54 7.87 2.90
N HIS A 269 -12.69 7.22 2.70
CA HIS A 269 -13.00 6.52 1.46
C HIS A 269 -13.19 7.45 0.25
N ARG A 270 -13.53 8.70 0.49
CA ARG A 270 -13.71 9.73 -0.54
C ARG A 270 -12.78 10.87 -0.25
N LYS A 271 -12.01 11.27 -1.25
CA LYS A 271 -11.06 12.37 -1.19
C LYS A 271 -11.53 13.51 -2.08
N TYR A 272 -11.31 14.73 -1.64
CA TYR A 272 -11.72 15.93 -2.36
C TYR A 272 -10.61 16.95 -2.35
N PHE A 273 -10.34 17.54 -3.50
CA PHE A 273 -9.44 18.69 -3.60
C PHE A 273 -10.04 19.78 -4.50
N VAL A 274 -9.64 20.99 -4.24
CA VAL A 274 -10.11 22.16 -4.99
C VAL A 274 -8.98 22.69 -5.86
N TYR A 275 -9.25 22.81 -7.14
CA TYR A 275 -8.39 23.50 -8.09
C TYR A 275 -9.16 24.66 -8.74
N HIS A 276 -8.95 25.86 -8.22
CA HIS A 276 -9.69 27.08 -8.61
C HIS A 276 -11.23 26.87 -8.59
N ASP A 277 -11.92 26.98 -9.73
CA ASP A 277 -13.36 26.79 -9.84
C ASP A 277 -13.78 25.30 -9.87
N ASN A 278 -12.82 24.37 -9.81
CA ASN A 278 -13.07 22.94 -9.86
C ASN A 278 -13.02 22.31 -8.47
N LEU A 279 -14.00 21.48 -8.17
CA LEU A 279 -13.98 20.53 -7.05
C LEU A 279 -13.87 19.13 -7.63
N ILE A 280 -12.78 18.44 -7.30
CA ILE A 280 -12.46 17.14 -7.84
C ILE A 280 -12.42 16.13 -6.69
N GLY A 281 -13.20 15.07 -6.82
CA GLY A 281 -13.25 13.95 -5.89
C GLY A 281 -12.66 12.69 -6.49
N THR A 282 -12.13 11.83 -5.64
CA THR A 282 -11.70 10.47 -6.00
C THR A 282 -12.17 9.47 -4.95
N THR A 283 -12.51 8.27 -5.37
CA THR A 283 -12.89 7.14 -4.51
C THR A 283 -12.70 5.83 -5.26
N HIS A 284 -12.41 4.74 -4.53
CA HIS A 284 -12.25 3.45 -5.21
C HIS A 284 -13.53 3.00 -5.93
N GLY A 285 -14.68 3.12 -5.31
CA GLY A 285 -15.95 2.80 -5.97
C GLY A 285 -16.58 1.48 -5.54
N ASP A 286 -15.96 0.76 -4.60
CA ASP A 286 -16.46 -0.50 -4.03
C ASP A 286 -17.56 -0.32 -2.94
N GLY A 287 -17.82 0.93 -2.54
CA GLY A 287 -18.75 1.25 -1.44
C GLY A 287 -20.02 1.97 -1.88
N ALA A 288 -20.03 3.30 -1.81
CA ALA A 288 -21.21 4.12 -2.09
C ALA A 288 -21.63 4.06 -3.58
N LYS A 289 -22.93 4.01 -3.83
CA LYS A 289 -23.45 4.04 -5.20
C LYS A 289 -23.11 5.35 -5.90
N ASN A 290 -22.82 5.31 -7.19
CA ASN A 290 -22.49 6.51 -7.98
C ASN A 290 -23.57 7.59 -7.90
N ALA A 291 -24.85 7.21 -7.82
CA ALA A 291 -25.95 8.16 -7.69
C ALA A 291 -25.95 8.96 -6.37
N ASP A 292 -25.33 8.42 -5.31
CA ASP A 292 -25.27 9.05 -3.99
C ASP A 292 -24.02 9.93 -3.82
N LEU A 293 -22.99 9.74 -4.66
CA LEU A 293 -21.72 10.46 -4.56
C LEU A 293 -21.84 11.98 -4.63
N PRO A 294 -22.71 12.59 -5.47
CA PRO A 294 -22.90 14.04 -5.49
C PRO A 294 -23.38 14.61 -4.16
N LEU A 295 -24.32 13.93 -3.50
CA LEU A 295 -24.85 14.33 -2.20
C LEU A 295 -23.80 14.18 -1.11
N LEU A 296 -23.02 13.08 -1.14
CA LEU A 296 -21.90 12.85 -0.24
C LEU A 296 -20.81 13.92 -0.41
N MET A 297 -20.45 14.26 -1.65
CA MET A 297 -19.50 15.35 -1.92
C MET A 297 -20.00 16.69 -1.37
N ALA A 298 -21.29 16.98 -1.53
CA ALA A 298 -21.89 18.23 -1.02
C ALA A 298 -21.88 18.27 0.51
N HIS A 299 -22.08 17.14 1.17
CA HIS A 299 -22.08 17.02 2.63
C HIS A 299 -20.67 17.07 3.21
N GLU A 300 -19.71 16.39 2.59
CA GLU A 300 -18.38 16.19 3.13
C GLU A 300 -17.41 17.34 2.80
N CYS A 301 -17.60 18.03 1.67
CA CYS A 301 -16.65 19.01 1.18
C CYS A 301 -17.14 20.47 1.31
N LYS A 302 -16.44 21.24 2.15
CA LYS A 302 -16.70 22.68 2.31
C LYS A 302 -16.51 23.50 1.02
N GLY A 303 -15.79 22.96 0.04
CA GLY A 303 -15.56 23.60 -1.27
C GLY A 303 -16.77 23.53 -2.20
N TRP A 304 -17.79 22.74 -1.89
CA TRP A 304 -18.95 22.50 -2.75
C TRP A 304 -19.64 23.78 -3.26
N SER A 305 -19.95 24.68 -2.36
CA SER A 305 -20.71 25.92 -2.71
C SER A 305 -19.90 26.91 -3.55
N LYS A 306 -18.58 26.82 -3.52
CA LYS A 306 -17.67 27.72 -4.24
C LYS A 306 -17.28 27.19 -5.63
N ALA A 307 -17.31 25.89 -5.82
CA ALA A 307 -16.93 25.27 -7.08
C ALA A 307 -18.02 25.44 -8.12
N LYS A 308 -17.62 25.76 -9.35
CA LYS A 308 -18.51 25.83 -10.53
C LYS A 308 -18.59 24.47 -11.24
N HIS A 309 -17.48 23.73 -11.26
CA HIS A 309 -17.34 22.43 -11.92
C HIS A 309 -17.02 21.35 -10.89
N ARG A 310 -17.68 20.21 -10.98
CA ARG A 310 -17.52 19.12 -10.00
C ARG A 310 -17.35 17.80 -10.71
N TYR A 311 -16.34 17.04 -10.30
CA TYR A 311 -15.98 15.76 -10.88
C TYR A 311 -15.71 14.76 -9.78
N ILE A 312 -16.05 13.48 -9.99
CA ILE A 312 -15.66 12.37 -9.15
C ILE A 312 -15.13 11.25 -10.04
N TYR A 313 -13.87 10.86 -9.82
CA TYR A 313 -13.23 9.74 -10.47
C TYR A 313 -13.38 8.50 -9.61
N THR A 314 -13.86 7.41 -10.21
CA THR A 314 -14.10 6.12 -9.55
C THR A 314 -13.34 5.01 -10.26
N HIS A 315 -13.19 3.87 -9.62
CA HIS A 315 -12.36 2.74 -10.03
C HIS A 315 -13.12 1.43 -9.81
N HIS A 316 -12.44 0.33 -9.49
CA HIS A 316 -13.01 -0.97 -9.08
C HIS A 316 -13.68 -1.77 -10.21
N VAL A 317 -14.45 -1.13 -11.07
CA VAL A 317 -15.20 -1.83 -12.15
C VAL A 317 -14.36 -2.11 -13.40
N HIS A 318 -13.13 -1.64 -13.47
CA HIS A 318 -12.13 -1.87 -14.52
C HIS A 318 -12.57 -1.44 -15.93
N HIS A 319 -13.66 -0.70 -16.07
CA HIS A 319 -14.16 -0.22 -17.37
C HIS A 319 -14.61 1.22 -17.29
N LYS A 320 -14.57 1.90 -18.44
CA LYS A 320 -15.02 3.29 -18.56
C LYS A 320 -16.53 3.38 -18.46
N ASN A 321 -16.98 4.25 -17.55
CA ASN A 321 -18.36 4.74 -17.49
C ASN A 321 -18.31 6.22 -17.11
N ALA A 322 -19.01 7.08 -17.85
CA ALA A 322 -19.09 8.50 -17.54
C ALA A 322 -20.55 8.96 -17.59
N LYS A 323 -21.00 9.65 -16.55
CA LYS A 323 -22.36 10.12 -16.43
C LYS A 323 -22.44 11.42 -15.62
N ASP A 324 -23.28 12.35 -16.07
CA ASP A 324 -23.60 13.57 -15.33
C ASP A 324 -24.76 13.30 -14.35
N TYR A 325 -24.50 13.62 -13.09
CA TYR A 325 -25.47 13.52 -12.00
C TYR A 325 -25.67 14.93 -11.38
N GLN A 326 -26.75 15.62 -11.76
CA GLN A 326 -27.20 16.86 -11.09
C GLN A 326 -26.05 17.81 -10.65
N GLY A 327 -25.19 18.17 -11.60
CA GLY A 327 -24.08 19.12 -11.36
C GLY A 327 -22.76 18.51 -10.92
N VAL A 328 -22.64 17.19 -11.00
CA VAL A 328 -21.37 16.45 -10.82
C VAL A 328 -21.20 15.45 -11.96
N THR A 329 -20.06 15.49 -12.64
CA THR A 329 -19.69 14.43 -13.59
C THR A 329 -18.99 13.33 -12.82
N ILE A 330 -19.50 12.10 -12.91
CA ILE A 330 -18.86 10.90 -12.32
C ILE A 330 -18.31 10.06 -13.45
N GLU A 331 -17.03 9.71 -13.33
CA GLU A 331 -16.32 8.97 -14.35
C GLU A 331 -15.52 7.82 -13.74
N SER A 332 -15.73 6.61 -14.24
CA SER A 332 -14.97 5.43 -13.87
C SER A 332 -13.79 5.25 -14.83
N SER A 333 -12.59 5.09 -14.25
CA SER A 333 -11.37 4.82 -15.00
C SER A 333 -11.26 3.35 -15.40
N ARG A 334 -10.53 3.09 -16.50
CA ARG A 334 -10.14 1.74 -16.88
C ARG A 334 -8.99 1.26 -16.02
N SER A 335 -8.88 -0.06 -15.90
CA SER A 335 -7.74 -0.72 -15.27
C SER A 335 -6.63 -0.98 -16.27
N ALA A 336 -5.38 -0.87 -15.82
CA ALA A 336 -4.22 -1.35 -16.56
C ALA A 336 -3.95 -2.84 -16.33
N SER A 337 -4.60 -3.50 -15.36
CA SER A 337 -4.38 -4.92 -15.07
C SER A 337 -4.98 -5.84 -16.13
N GLY A 338 -4.34 -7.00 -16.33
CA GLY A 338 -4.90 -8.10 -17.10
C GLY A 338 -6.03 -8.81 -16.34
N ALA A 339 -6.80 -9.64 -17.06
CA ALA A 339 -7.74 -10.56 -16.45
C ALA A 339 -7.00 -11.68 -15.68
N ASP A 340 -7.72 -12.37 -14.81
CA ASP A 340 -7.35 -13.63 -14.16
C ASP A 340 -8.49 -14.64 -14.28
N GLY A 341 -8.33 -15.83 -13.74
CA GLY A 341 -9.34 -16.88 -13.82
C GLY A 341 -10.72 -16.48 -13.25
N TRP A 342 -10.74 -15.61 -12.21
CA TRP A 342 -12.00 -15.09 -11.68
C TRP A 342 -12.71 -14.16 -12.66
N HIS A 343 -11.97 -13.25 -13.34
CA HIS A 343 -12.52 -12.34 -14.36
C HIS A 343 -13.07 -13.14 -15.55
N SER A 344 -12.31 -14.13 -16.02
CA SER A 344 -12.72 -14.99 -17.11
C SER A 344 -14.01 -15.75 -16.78
N ARG A 345 -14.04 -16.39 -15.61
CA ARG A 345 -15.22 -17.13 -15.15
C ARG A 345 -16.48 -16.26 -15.07
N ASN A 346 -16.35 -14.99 -14.70
CA ASN A 346 -17.48 -14.07 -14.53
C ASN A 346 -17.77 -13.22 -15.77
N GLY A 347 -17.03 -13.42 -16.88
CA GLY A 347 -17.23 -12.70 -18.13
C GLY A 347 -16.76 -11.23 -18.12
N TYR A 348 -15.85 -10.86 -17.21
CA TYR A 348 -15.28 -9.50 -17.10
C TYR A 348 -14.00 -9.36 -17.94
N GLU A 349 -14.06 -9.81 -19.17
CA GLU A 349 -12.97 -9.72 -20.15
C GLU A 349 -13.31 -8.72 -21.27
N GLY A 350 -12.29 -8.35 -22.06
CA GLY A 350 -12.47 -7.57 -23.28
C GLY A 350 -12.51 -6.04 -23.10
N ALA A 351 -12.50 -5.51 -21.88
CA ALA A 351 -12.32 -4.07 -21.68
C ALA A 351 -10.89 -3.65 -22.06
N PRO A 352 -10.70 -2.56 -22.85
CA PRO A 352 -9.36 -2.04 -23.15
C PRO A 352 -8.60 -1.73 -21.88
N LYS A 353 -7.34 -2.19 -21.79
CA LYS A 353 -6.44 -1.92 -20.67
C LYS A 353 -5.80 -0.55 -20.87
N ALA A 354 -5.90 0.32 -19.89
CA ALA A 354 -5.42 1.69 -20.02
C ALA A 354 -5.06 2.33 -18.67
N ILE A 355 -4.24 3.37 -18.75
CA ILE A 355 -4.10 4.39 -17.69
C ILE A 355 -4.65 5.71 -18.22
N GLU A 356 -5.35 6.43 -17.37
CA GLU A 356 -6.06 7.64 -17.75
C GLU A 356 -5.60 8.86 -16.94
N ALA A 357 -5.77 10.03 -17.54
CA ALA A 357 -5.52 11.31 -16.89
C ALA A 357 -6.52 12.36 -17.37
N TYR A 358 -6.70 13.37 -16.54
CA TYR A 358 -7.69 14.42 -16.77
C TYR A 358 -7.02 15.78 -16.64
N ILE A 359 -7.28 16.68 -17.61
CA ILE A 359 -6.77 18.05 -17.59
C ILE A 359 -7.90 19.00 -17.23
N HIS A 360 -7.69 19.72 -16.16
CA HIS A 360 -8.63 20.73 -15.65
C HIS A 360 -8.09 22.13 -15.84
N HIS A 361 -8.86 22.96 -16.53
CA HIS A 361 -8.60 24.39 -16.64
C HIS A 361 -9.17 25.12 -15.40
N PRO A 362 -8.50 26.13 -14.84
CA PRO A 362 -8.96 26.83 -13.63
C PRO A 362 -10.41 27.32 -13.67
N LYS A 363 -10.87 27.76 -14.84
CA LYS A 363 -12.19 28.41 -15.04
C LYS A 363 -13.18 27.53 -15.81
N TYR A 364 -12.71 26.68 -16.73
CA TYR A 364 -13.58 26.02 -17.70
C TYR A 364 -13.86 24.53 -17.39
N GLY A 365 -13.36 24.03 -16.27
CA GLY A 365 -13.58 22.62 -15.90
C GLY A 365 -12.60 21.68 -16.58
N GLN A 366 -13.01 20.44 -16.73
CA GLN A 366 -12.25 19.40 -17.44
C GLN A 366 -12.22 19.71 -18.94
N VAL A 367 -11.06 20.00 -19.48
CA VAL A 367 -10.86 20.36 -20.90
C VAL A 367 -10.32 19.22 -21.74
N ALA A 368 -9.72 18.22 -21.11
CA ALA A 368 -9.26 17.02 -21.82
C ALA A 368 -9.29 15.78 -20.92
N ARG A 369 -9.50 14.63 -21.55
CA ARG A 369 -9.24 13.31 -21.01
C ARG A 369 -8.18 12.66 -21.87
N LEU A 370 -7.11 12.22 -21.25
CA LEU A 370 -6.00 11.55 -21.88
C LEU A 370 -6.08 10.05 -21.54
N THR A 371 -5.84 9.21 -22.52
CA THR A 371 -5.85 7.75 -22.35
C THR A 371 -4.62 7.16 -23.00
N HIS A 372 -3.88 6.34 -22.24
CA HIS A 372 -2.85 5.48 -22.78
C HIS A 372 -3.37 4.04 -22.75
N ILE A 373 -3.57 3.44 -23.93
CA ILE A 373 -4.10 2.07 -24.11
C ILE A 373 -2.91 1.14 -24.36
N PHE A 374 -2.93 -0.06 -23.77
CA PHE A 374 -1.93 -1.11 -23.88
C PHE A 374 -2.32 -2.18 -24.90
#